data_b55e711bdbd0fd919d043c629a57b876
#
_entry.id   b55e711bdbd0fd919d043c629a57b876
#
_cell.length_a   1.000
_cell.length_b   1.000
_cell.length_c   1.000
_cell.angle_alpha   90.00
_cell.angle_beta   90.00
_cell.angle_gamma   90.00
#
_symmetry.space_group_name_H-M   'P 1'
#
loop_
_entity.id
_entity.type
_entity.pdbx_description
1 polymer ?
#
loop_
_entity_poly.entity_id
_entity_poly.type
_entity_poly.pdbx_seq_one_letter_code
_entity_poly.pdbx_strand_id
1 'polypeptide(L)'
;MTRERGFVLLAVLLVLTLLAVVVTELALSARLEASMVRSYRDGVLARHLAEAAVHQAMREIMSPSQVTALDETGQLVFHRALPGQTTPIRLPPLPRRRVALGPGEFSYRIADESARLAINGAGAARLDRLLAALRVDRTQRDIIDDSLQDWRDANELHRLHGAESDFYLQLPTPYRARNANLQDPAELLQIRGVTRELYGGAEDRPGLGELVTAAAVSAVNINTATPLVLEALGLSDAEIADVVQTRVRAPY
;
A
#
# COMPACT_ATOMS: atom_id res chain seq x y z
N MET A 1 -76.33 -30.77 -6.59
CA MET A 1 -75.80 -29.81 -5.62
C MET A 1 -74.31 -30.00 -5.25
N THR A 2 -73.55 -30.84 -5.95
CA THR A 2 -72.11 -31.12 -5.65
C THR A 2 -71.10 -30.31 -6.46
N ARG A 3 -71.53 -29.73 -7.64
CA ARG A 3 -70.64 -28.95 -8.52
C ARG A 3 -70.24 -27.53 -7.97
N GLU A 4 -71.18 -26.90 -7.27
CA GLU A 4 -70.91 -25.52 -6.73
C GLU A 4 -69.93 -25.50 -5.53
N ARG A 5 -69.94 -26.59 -4.74
CA ARG A 5 -69.00 -26.69 -3.58
C ARG A 5 -67.56 -26.83 -4.01
N GLY A 6 -67.25 -27.45 -5.12
CA GLY A 6 -65.91 -27.58 -5.69
C GLY A 6 -65.38 -26.28 -6.25
N PHE A 7 -66.24 -25.46 -6.88
CA PHE A 7 -65.84 -24.13 -7.40
C PHE A 7 -65.48 -23.14 -6.28
N VAL A 8 -66.28 -23.13 -5.21
CA VAL A 8 -65.99 -22.26 -4.03
C VAL A 8 -64.67 -22.63 -3.39
N LEU A 9 -64.36 -23.91 -3.23
CA LEU A 9 -63.08 -24.36 -2.70
C LEU A 9 -61.91 -23.91 -3.56
N LEU A 10 -62.04 -24.00 -4.89
CA LEU A 10 -61.02 -23.59 -5.85
C LEU A 10 -60.80 -22.07 -5.83
N ALA A 11 -61.87 -21.29 -5.71
CA ALA A 11 -61.79 -19.83 -5.57
C ALA A 11 -61.10 -19.40 -4.26
N VAL A 12 -61.44 -20.07 -3.14
CA VAL A 12 -60.75 -19.80 -1.83
C VAL A 12 -59.28 -20.15 -1.91
N LEU A 13 -58.92 -21.27 -2.54
CA LEU A 13 -57.53 -21.69 -2.68
C LEU A 13 -56.74 -20.72 -3.57
N LEU A 14 -57.36 -20.20 -4.62
CA LEU A 14 -56.77 -19.17 -5.48
C LEU A 14 -56.51 -17.88 -4.70
N VAL A 15 -57.46 -17.41 -3.91
CA VAL A 15 -57.30 -16.21 -3.08
C VAL A 15 -56.21 -16.39 -2.02
N LEU A 16 -56.16 -17.57 -1.38
CA LEU A 16 -55.11 -17.87 -0.39
C LEU A 16 -53.74 -17.93 -1.02
N THR A 17 -53.57 -18.50 -2.20
CA THR A 17 -52.27 -18.53 -2.92
C THR A 17 -51.87 -17.10 -3.33
N LEU A 18 -52.79 -16.30 -3.83
CA LEU A 18 -52.49 -14.90 -4.17
C LEU A 18 -52.05 -14.09 -2.96
N LEU A 19 -52.78 -14.25 -1.84
CA LEU A 19 -52.37 -13.59 -0.57
C LEU A 19 -51.01 -14.08 -0.08
N ALA A 20 -50.71 -15.38 -0.19
CA ALA A 20 -49.42 -15.93 0.19
C ALA A 20 -48.29 -15.33 -0.64
N VAL A 21 -48.49 -15.16 -1.96
CA VAL A 21 -47.51 -14.50 -2.84
C VAL A 21 -47.27 -13.05 -2.41
N VAL A 22 -48.33 -12.26 -2.23
CA VAL A 22 -48.22 -10.85 -1.83
C VAL A 22 -47.52 -10.70 -0.47
N VAL A 23 -47.84 -11.55 0.51
CA VAL A 23 -47.18 -11.52 1.82
C VAL A 23 -45.70 -11.90 1.69
N THR A 24 -45.37 -12.86 0.85
CA THR A 24 -43.98 -13.27 0.61
C THR A 24 -43.16 -12.16 -0.06
N GLU A 25 -43.71 -11.49 -1.06
CA GLU A 25 -43.07 -10.36 -1.73
C GLU A 25 -42.87 -9.19 -0.76
N LEU A 26 -43.85 -8.86 0.05
CA LEU A 26 -43.75 -7.82 1.06
C LEU A 26 -42.67 -8.14 2.10
N ALA A 27 -42.65 -9.39 2.59
CA ALA A 27 -41.61 -9.82 3.55
C ALA A 27 -40.19 -9.82 2.97
N LEU A 28 -40.03 -10.19 1.69
CA LEU A 28 -38.80 -10.13 0.96
C LEU A 28 -38.33 -8.67 0.79
N SER A 29 -39.23 -7.79 0.35
CA SER A 29 -38.93 -6.36 0.18
C SER A 29 -38.50 -5.72 1.49
N ALA A 30 -39.21 -5.96 2.58
CA ALA A 30 -38.86 -5.44 3.90
C ALA A 30 -37.51 -5.95 4.40
N ARG A 31 -37.16 -7.22 4.14
CA ARG A 31 -35.83 -7.78 4.47
C ARG A 31 -34.71 -7.13 3.67
N LEU A 32 -34.91 -6.92 2.36
CA LEU A 32 -33.95 -6.24 1.49
C LEU A 32 -33.72 -4.79 1.94
N GLU A 33 -34.80 -4.06 2.21
CA GLU A 33 -34.71 -2.69 2.69
C GLU A 33 -33.98 -2.59 4.03
N ALA A 34 -34.32 -3.44 5.00
CA ALA A 34 -33.60 -3.52 6.28
C ALA A 34 -32.12 -3.90 6.12
N SER A 35 -31.79 -4.73 5.13
CA SER A 35 -30.38 -5.09 4.79
C SER A 35 -29.65 -3.92 4.18
N MET A 36 -30.27 -3.19 3.26
CA MET A 36 -29.68 -2.00 2.64
C MET A 36 -29.41 -0.90 3.67
N VAL A 37 -30.36 -0.63 4.56
CA VAL A 37 -30.20 0.38 5.63
C VAL A 37 -29.05 0.00 6.57
N ARG A 38 -28.94 -1.29 6.95
CA ARG A 38 -27.83 -1.76 7.77
C ARG A 38 -26.47 -1.59 7.05
N SER A 39 -26.38 -2.04 5.80
CA SER A 39 -25.14 -1.91 5.01
C SER A 39 -24.74 -0.45 4.82
N TYR A 40 -25.69 0.43 4.56
CA TYR A 40 -25.43 1.88 4.46
C TYR A 40 -24.90 2.45 5.79
N ARG A 41 -25.58 2.16 6.89
CA ARG A 41 -25.15 2.60 8.24
C ARG A 41 -23.75 2.08 8.56
N ASP A 42 -23.48 0.81 8.30
CA ASP A 42 -22.19 0.19 8.61
C ASP A 42 -21.08 0.76 7.70
N GLY A 43 -21.39 1.08 6.45
CA GLY A 43 -20.48 1.80 5.55
C GLY A 43 -20.13 3.21 6.02
N VAL A 44 -21.14 3.97 6.47
CA VAL A 44 -20.94 5.32 7.05
C VAL A 44 -20.08 5.25 8.32
N LEU A 45 -20.37 4.28 9.20
CA LEU A 45 -19.59 4.05 10.42
C LEU A 45 -18.14 3.70 10.10
N ALA A 46 -17.90 2.76 9.18
CA ALA A 46 -16.56 2.36 8.74
C ALA A 46 -15.75 3.55 8.18
N ARG A 47 -16.41 4.41 7.40
CA ARG A 47 -15.79 5.62 6.88
C ARG A 47 -15.34 6.56 8.00
N HIS A 48 -16.22 6.86 8.96
CA HIS A 48 -15.85 7.73 10.08
C HIS A 48 -14.77 7.15 10.98
N LEU A 49 -14.74 5.82 11.16
CA LEU A 49 -13.65 5.15 11.86
C LEU A 49 -12.33 5.28 11.11
N ALA A 50 -12.34 5.16 9.78
CA ALA A 50 -11.15 5.37 8.95
C ALA A 50 -10.67 6.83 9.01
N GLU A 51 -11.57 7.81 8.94
CA GLU A 51 -11.25 9.23 9.10
C GLU A 51 -10.64 9.51 10.48
N ALA A 52 -11.19 8.93 11.54
CA ALA A 52 -10.64 9.05 12.89
C ALA A 52 -9.22 8.46 13.00
N ALA A 53 -8.96 7.33 12.32
CA ALA A 53 -7.62 6.75 12.24
C ALA A 53 -6.60 7.70 11.59
N VAL A 54 -6.99 8.36 10.48
CA VAL A 54 -6.15 9.35 9.81
C VAL A 54 -5.88 10.56 10.73
N HIS A 55 -6.91 11.09 11.39
CA HIS A 55 -6.74 12.20 12.32
C HIS A 55 -5.84 11.84 13.52
N GLN A 56 -5.94 10.62 14.03
CA GLN A 56 -5.05 10.17 15.10
C GLN A 56 -3.61 10.04 14.61
N ALA A 57 -3.37 9.50 13.40
CA ALA A 57 -2.06 9.43 12.79
C ALA A 57 -1.47 10.84 12.57
N MET A 58 -2.26 11.77 12.04
CA MET A 58 -1.84 13.16 11.87
C MET A 58 -1.43 13.80 13.20
N ARG A 59 -2.17 13.56 14.27
CA ARG A 59 -1.83 14.07 15.61
C ARG A 59 -0.49 13.52 16.12
N GLU A 60 -0.15 12.27 15.80
CA GLU A 60 1.17 11.70 16.12
C GLU A 60 2.30 12.38 15.34
N ILE A 61 2.05 12.72 14.06
CA ILE A 61 3.07 13.24 13.15
C ILE A 61 3.28 14.75 13.33
N MET A 62 2.27 15.51 13.72
CA MET A 62 2.29 16.98 13.78
C MET A 62 3.06 17.58 14.96
N SER A 63 3.94 16.85 15.61
CA SER A 63 4.77 17.41 16.68
C SER A 63 5.95 18.20 16.11
N PRO A 64 6.21 19.44 16.54
CA PRO A 64 7.37 20.22 16.07
C PRO A 64 8.68 19.56 16.49
N SER A 65 9.72 19.71 15.65
CA SER A 65 11.06 19.16 15.86
C SER A 65 11.10 17.63 16.07
N GLN A 66 10.34 16.92 15.26
CA GLN A 66 10.18 15.48 15.37
C GLN A 66 11.26 14.74 14.58
N VAL A 67 11.92 13.80 15.24
CA VAL A 67 12.80 12.82 14.61
C VAL A 67 12.06 11.49 14.57
N THR A 68 12.01 10.89 13.39
CA THR A 68 11.31 9.64 13.16
C THR A 68 12.32 8.49 13.10
N ALA A 69 12.10 7.42 13.87
CA ALA A 69 12.96 6.25 13.89
C ALA A 69 12.13 4.96 13.98
N LEU A 70 12.77 3.80 13.83
CA LEU A 70 12.18 2.50 14.11
C LEU A 70 12.58 2.06 15.53
N ASP A 71 11.65 1.42 16.25
CA ASP A 71 11.95 0.72 17.48
C ASP A 71 12.43 -0.73 17.22
N GLU A 72 12.73 -1.46 18.29
CA GLU A 72 13.19 -2.87 18.23
C GLU A 72 12.21 -3.80 17.51
N THR A 73 10.92 -3.43 17.44
CA THR A 73 9.88 -4.20 16.75
C THR A 73 9.69 -3.78 15.29
N GLY A 74 10.49 -2.81 14.80
CA GLY A 74 10.35 -2.23 13.46
C GLY A 74 9.16 -1.29 13.31
N GLN A 75 8.54 -0.85 14.42
CA GLN A 75 7.48 0.13 14.38
C GLN A 75 8.04 1.55 14.38
N LEU A 76 7.39 2.42 13.61
CA LEU A 76 7.75 3.83 13.54
C LEU A 76 7.43 4.51 14.87
N VAL A 77 8.46 5.13 15.47
CA VAL A 77 8.39 5.89 16.71
C VAL A 77 8.87 7.32 16.49
N PHE A 78 8.40 8.21 17.31
CA PHE A 78 8.68 9.64 17.21
C PHE A 78 9.47 10.10 18.41
N HIS A 79 10.47 10.94 18.16
CA HIS A 79 11.29 11.57 19.17
C HIS A 79 11.19 13.09 18.99
N ARG A 80 11.36 13.84 20.05
CA ARG A 80 11.41 15.29 20.03
C ARG A 80 12.84 15.75 20.31
N ALA A 81 13.42 16.49 19.40
CA ALA A 81 14.67 17.20 19.63
C ALA A 81 14.35 18.47 20.47
N LEU A 82 15.06 18.64 21.57
CA LEU A 82 14.96 19.85 22.40
C LEU A 82 16.21 20.71 22.22
N PRO A 83 16.09 22.06 22.19
CA PRO A 83 17.24 22.95 22.10
C PRO A 83 18.23 22.68 23.23
N GLY A 84 19.50 22.49 22.89
CA GLY A 84 20.59 22.25 23.86
C GLY A 84 20.69 20.79 24.35
N GLN A 85 19.87 19.85 23.87
CA GLN A 85 20.02 18.43 24.15
C GLN A 85 20.58 17.70 22.94
N THR A 86 21.53 16.82 23.15
CA THR A 86 22.14 15.99 22.08
C THR A 86 21.33 14.74 21.76
N THR A 87 20.50 14.27 22.70
CA THR A 87 19.69 13.06 22.52
C THR A 87 18.21 13.44 22.49
N PRO A 88 17.49 13.10 21.40
CA PRO A 88 16.05 13.35 21.31
C PRO A 88 15.26 12.51 22.32
N ILE A 89 14.19 13.07 22.88
CA ILE A 89 13.33 12.39 23.84
C ILE A 89 12.25 11.60 23.07
N ARG A 90 12.15 10.30 23.34
CA ARG A 90 11.10 9.45 22.77
C ARG A 90 9.72 9.93 23.24
N LEU A 91 8.82 10.14 22.30
CA LEU A 91 7.42 10.48 22.60
C LEU A 91 6.65 9.20 22.95
N PRO A 92 5.66 9.26 23.87
CA PRO A 92 4.82 8.11 24.18
C PRO A 92 4.01 7.70 22.94
N PRO A 93 4.03 6.42 22.55
CA PRO A 93 3.29 5.95 21.39
C PRO A 93 1.78 6.01 21.66
N LEU A 94 0.99 6.41 20.67
CA LEU A 94 -0.46 6.26 20.70
C LEU A 94 -0.84 4.81 20.30
N PRO A 95 -1.96 4.27 20.82
CA PRO A 95 -2.44 2.96 20.38
C PRO A 95 -2.83 3.01 18.90
N ARG A 96 -2.29 2.06 18.09
CA ARG A 96 -2.50 2.01 16.64
C ARG A 96 -3.28 0.77 16.18
N ARG A 97 -3.53 -0.17 17.07
CA ARG A 97 -4.26 -1.41 16.77
C ARG A 97 -5.50 -1.51 17.65
N ARG A 98 -6.62 -1.86 17.02
CA ARG A 98 -7.92 -2.09 17.69
C ARG A 98 -8.31 -0.95 18.65
N VAL A 99 -8.17 0.27 18.17
CA VAL A 99 -8.52 1.47 18.94
C VAL A 99 -10.04 1.60 18.95
N ALA A 100 -10.65 1.41 20.12
CA ALA A 100 -12.09 1.49 20.27
C ALA A 100 -12.59 2.95 20.10
N LEU A 101 -13.63 3.13 19.29
CA LEU A 101 -14.30 4.42 19.11
C LEU A 101 -15.80 4.18 18.86
N GLY A 102 -16.65 4.56 19.85
CA GLY A 102 -18.07 4.32 19.78
C GLY A 102 -18.40 2.83 19.63
N PRO A 103 -19.22 2.44 18.65
CA PRO A 103 -19.63 1.05 18.44
C PRO A 103 -18.61 0.22 17.62
N GLY A 104 -17.47 0.79 17.22
CA GLY A 104 -16.48 0.12 16.40
C GLY A 104 -15.06 0.29 16.87
N GLU A 105 -14.14 -0.23 16.09
CA GLU A 105 -12.70 -0.08 16.33
C GLU A 105 -11.99 0.23 15.01
N PHE A 106 -10.83 0.88 15.10
CA PHE A 106 -9.96 1.11 13.95
C PHE A 106 -8.53 0.73 14.24
N SER A 107 -7.78 0.49 13.18
CA SER A 107 -6.34 0.30 13.22
C SER A 107 -5.69 1.11 12.10
N TYR A 108 -4.46 1.60 12.33
CA TYR A 108 -3.69 2.30 11.32
C TYR A 108 -2.22 1.98 11.42
N ARG A 109 -1.50 2.23 10.33
CA ARG A 109 -0.05 2.14 10.25
C ARG A 109 0.50 3.43 9.67
N ILE A 110 1.59 3.90 10.22
CA ILE A 110 2.37 5.03 9.68
C ILE A 110 3.63 4.42 9.06
N ALA A 111 3.98 4.85 7.87
CA ALA A 111 5.22 4.51 7.18
C ALA A 111 5.93 5.79 6.74
N ASP A 112 7.25 5.76 6.73
CA ASP A 112 8.07 6.87 6.26
C ASP A 112 8.41 6.66 4.79
N GLU A 113 7.94 7.54 3.92
CA GLU A 113 8.28 7.51 2.49
C GLU A 113 9.78 7.76 2.26
N SER A 114 10.42 8.54 3.14
CA SER A 114 11.86 8.77 3.09
C SER A 114 12.70 7.55 3.48
N ALA A 115 12.07 6.49 4.00
CA ALA A 115 12.74 5.20 4.24
C ALA A 115 13.06 4.42 2.96
N ARG A 116 12.50 4.83 1.83
CA ARG A 116 12.54 4.14 0.54
C ARG A 116 13.49 4.81 -0.45
N LEU A 117 13.94 4.06 -1.43
CA LEU A 117 14.73 4.60 -2.53
C LEU A 117 13.83 5.36 -3.50
N ALA A 118 14.10 6.64 -3.75
CA ALA A 118 13.36 7.45 -4.73
C ALA A 118 13.67 6.96 -6.15
N ILE A 119 12.77 6.18 -6.74
CA ILE A 119 12.99 5.48 -8.02
C ILE A 119 13.23 6.44 -9.20
N ASN A 120 12.63 7.62 -9.15
CA ASN A 120 12.82 8.65 -10.18
C ASN A 120 14.18 9.35 -10.10
N GLY A 121 14.79 9.38 -8.91
CA GLY A 121 16.09 10.01 -8.66
C GLY A 121 17.24 9.01 -8.45
N ALA A 122 16.92 7.73 -8.36
CA ALA A 122 17.94 6.71 -8.19
C ALA A 122 18.77 6.60 -9.48
N GLY A 123 20.09 6.72 -9.36
CA GLY A 123 21.01 6.39 -10.43
C GLY A 123 21.12 4.87 -10.59
N ALA A 124 21.50 4.41 -11.78
CA ALA A 124 21.67 3.00 -12.15
C ALA A 124 22.40 2.17 -11.07
N ALA A 125 23.48 2.69 -10.50
CA ALA A 125 24.28 1.97 -9.49
C ALA A 125 23.50 1.69 -8.19
N ARG A 126 22.56 2.55 -7.78
CA ARG A 126 21.74 2.31 -6.58
C ARG A 126 20.64 1.29 -6.85
N LEU A 127 20.03 1.37 -8.03
CA LEU A 127 19.03 0.41 -8.46
C LEU A 127 19.67 -0.98 -8.63
N ASP A 128 20.81 -1.07 -9.29
CA ASP A 128 21.53 -2.34 -9.46
C ASP A 128 21.86 -3.00 -8.12
N ARG A 129 22.35 -2.24 -7.12
CA ARG A 129 22.60 -2.77 -5.77
C ARG A 129 21.32 -3.23 -5.09
N LEU A 130 20.21 -2.47 -5.20
CA LEU A 130 18.92 -2.88 -4.61
C LEU A 130 18.42 -4.19 -5.24
N LEU A 131 18.50 -4.31 -6.56
CA LEU A 131 18.10 -5.52 -7.27
C LEU A 131 19.04 -6.71 -6.95
N ALA A 132 20.34 -6.45 -6.74
CA ALA A 132 21.30 -7.46 -6.30
C ALA A 132 20.96 -7.95 -4.87
N ALA A 133 20.64 -7.05 -3.95
CA ALA A 133 20.19 -7.39 -2.60
C ALA A 133 18.88 -8.21 -2.61
N LEU A 134 18.01 -7.97 -3.57
CA LEU A 134 16.82 -8.79 -3.85
C LEU A 134 17.13 -10.11 -4.57
N ARG A 135 18.41 -10.43 -4.81
CA ARG A 135 18.91 -11.64 -5.47
C ARG A 135 18.47 -11.79 -6.93
N VAL A 136 18.24 -10.67 -7.60
CA VAL A 136 17.98 -10.66 -9.05
C VAL A 136 19.30 -10.93 -9.78
N ASP A 137 19.29 -11.83 -10.78
CA ASP A 137 20.48 -12.11 -11.57
C ASP A 137 20.92 -10.91 -12.42
N ARG A 138 22.20 -10.89 -12.82
CA ARG A 138 22.78 -9.72 -13.47
C ARG A 138 22.08 -9.37 -14.78
N THR A 139 21.77 -10.34 -15.61
CA THR A 139 21.11 -10.10 -16.91
C THR A 139 19.75 -9.45 -16.72
N GLN A 140 18.99 -9.93 -15.74
CA GLN A 140 17.68 -9.36 -15.41
C GLN A 140 17.80 -7.95 -14.83
N ARG A 141 18.84 -7.68 -14.04
CA ARG A 141 19.10 -6.32 -13.51
C ARG A 141 19.42 -5.34 -14.64
N ASP A 142 20.27 -5.73 -15.59
CA ASP A 142 20.63 -4.92 -16.75
C ASP A 142 19.37 -4.59 -17.59
N ILE A 143 18.45 -5.57 -17.77
CA ILE A 143 17.18 -5.37 -18.47
C ILE A 143 16.28 -4.39 -17.70
N ILE A 144 16.14 -4.55 -16.39
CA ILE A 144 15.27 -3.69 -15.57
C ILE A 144 15.80 -2.26 -15.54
N ASP A 145 17.12 -2.09 -15.34
CA ASP A 145 17.72 -0.76 -15.26
C ASP A 145 17.59 0.00 -16.58
N ASP A 146 17.99 -0.62 -17.70
CA ASP A 146 17.89 -0.01 -19.02
C ASP A 146 16.43 0.31 -19.38
N SER A 147 15.50 -0.63 -19.12
CA SER A 147 14.07 -0.43 -19.41
C SER A 147 13.43 0.64 -18.53
N LEU A 148 13.84 0.79 -17.27
CA LEU A 148 13.37 1.87 -16.39
C LEU A 148 13.87 3.22 -16.88
N GLN A 149 15.09 3.30 -17.37
CA GLN A 149 15.64 4.53 -17.90
C GLN A 149 14.95 4.95 -19.20
N ASP A 150 14.69 3.99 -20.12
CA ASP A 150 13.90 4.22 -21.34
C ASP A 150 12.46 4.62 -21.00
N TRP A 151 11.85 3.98 -20.01
CA TRP A 151 10.50 4.34 -19.55
C TRP A 151 10.37 5.78 -19.09
N ARG A 152 11.45 6.36 -18.54
CA ARG A 152 11.44 7.69 -17.94
C ARG A 152 11.92 8.78 -18.87
N ASP A 153 12.80 8.49 -19.83
CA ASP A 153 13.32 9.53 -20.68
C ASP A 153 12.33 9.94 -21.79
N ALA A 154 12.58 11.05 -22.45
CA ALA A 154 11.60 11.67 -23.36
C ALA A 154 11.80 11.23 -24.81
N ASN A 155 12.73 10.31 -25.06
CA ASN A 155 13.03 9.84 -26.41
C ASN A 155 12.56 8.41 -26.64
N GLU A 156 12.68 7.86 -27.85
CA GLU A 156 12.32 6.46 -28.20
C GLU A 156 13.57 5.69 -28.65
N LEU A 157 14.74 6.01 -28.08
CA LEU A 157 16.02 5.36 -28.40
C LEU A 157 16.36 4.32 -27.35
N HIS A 158 16.30 3.06 -27.75
CA HIS A 158 16.61 1.94 -26.87
C HIS A 158 18.01 1.98 -26.29
N ARG A 159 18.14 1.77 -24.99
CA ARG A 159 19.36 1.28 -24.38
C ARG A 159 19.62 -0.18 -24.77
N LEU A 160 20.81 -0.68 -24.49
CA LEU A 160 21.26 -2.01 -24.94
C LEU A 160 20.27 -3.13 -24.57
N HIS A 161 19.72 -3.10 -23.37
CA HIS A 161 18.76 -4.09 -22.85
C HIS A 161 17.40 -3.48 -22.57
N GLY A 162 17.18 -2.22 -22.95
CA GLY A 162 16.01 -1.44 -22.65
C GLY A 162 14.77 -1.78 -23.48
N ALA A 163 13.70 -1.04 -23.27
CA ALA A 163 12.44 -1.20 -23.96
C ALA A 163 11.71 0.13 -24.08
N GLU A 164 11.33 0.47 -25.31
CA GLU A 164 10.57 1.64 -25.67
C GLU A 164 9.15 1.29 -26.12
N SER A 165 8.39 2.26 -26.59
CA SER A 165 6.98 2.07 -26.99
C SER A 165 6.78 0.96 -28.02
N ASP A 166 7.71 0.74 -28.93
CA ASP A 166 7.64 -0.32 -29.93
C ASP A 166 7.64 -1.72 -29.32
N PHE A 167 8.41 -1.95 -28.24
CA PHE A 167 8.36 -3.20 -27.46
C PHE A 167 7.01 -3.38 -26.78
N TYR A 168 6.50 -2.36 -26.09
CA TYR A 168 5.26 -2.45 -25.30
C TYR A 168 4.02 -2.54 -26.19
N LEU A 169 4.05 -2.01 -27.40
CA LEU A 169 2.97 -2.12 -28.39
C LEU A 169 2.82 -3.53 -28.99
N GLN A 170 3.84 -4.40 -28.84
CA GLN A 170 3.79 -5.78 -29.30
C GLN A 170 3.24 -6.74 -28.22
N LEU A 171 3.00 -6.27 -27.01
CA LEU A 171 2.46 -7.10 -25.94
C LEU A 171 1.00 -7.49 -26.20
N PRO A 172 0.48 -8.60 -25.61
CA PRO A 172 -0.93 -9.00 -25.72
C PRO A 172 -1.93 -7.92 -25.32
N THR A 173 -1.56 -7.07 -24.36
CA THR A 173 -2.28 -5.84 -24.00
C THR A 173 -1.36 -4.68 -24.31
N PRO A 174 -1.49 -4.04 -25.49
CA PRO A 174 -0.57 -3.00 -25.95
C PRO A 174 -0.71 -1.71 -25.12
N TYR A 175 0.43 -1.10 -24.81
CA TYR A 175 0.53 0.24 -24.23
C TYR A 175 1.82 0.93 -24.72
N ARG A 176 2.05 2.16 -24.34
CA ARG A 176 3.27 2.91 -24.68
C ARG A 176 4.11 3.13 -23.44
N ALA A 177 5.41 3.31 -23.61
CA ALA A 177 6.28 3.83 -22.58
C ALA A 177 5.75 5.20 -22.12
N ARG A 178 5.96 5.51 -20.83
CA ARG A 178 5.46 6.78 -20.27
C ARG A 178 6.24 7.99 -20.75
N ASN A 179 7.53 7.82 -21.04
CA ASN A 179 8.47 8.88 -21.39
C ASN A 179 8.46 10.03 -20.37
N ALA A 180 8.29 9.71 -19.10
CA ALA A 180 8.27 10.63 -17.97
C ALA A 180 8.51 9.88 -16.64
N ASN A 181 8.81 10.62 -15.58
CA ASN A 181 8.92 10.08 -14.23
C ASN A 181 7.70 9.26 -13.81
N LEU A 182 7.91 8.17 -13.09
CA LEU A 182 6.84 7.36 -12.49
C LEU A 182 6.03 8.22 -11.51
N GLN A 183 4.72 8.05 -11.50
CA GLN A 183 3.81 8.69 -10.53
C GLN A 183 3.50 7.75 -9.36
N ASP A 184 3.50 6.44 -9.62
CA ASP A 184 3.23 5.41 -8.63
C ASP A 184 4.26 4.27 -8.78
N PRO A 185 4.80 3.71 -7.68
CA PRO A 185 5.66 2.54 -7.76
C PRO A 185 5.04 1.35 -8.50
N ALA A 186 3.71 1.22 -8.53
CA ALA A 186 3.02 0.15 -9.26
C ALA A 186 3.24 0.20 -10.78
N GLU A 187 3.64 1.35 -11.34
CA GLU A 187 4.03 1.46 -12.75
C GLU A 187 5.24 0.57 -13.09
N LEU A 188 6.05 0.21 -12.10
CA LEU A 188 7.14 -0.76 -12.28
C LEU A 188 6.65 -2.09 -12.86
N LEU A 189 5.43 -2.51 -12.56
CA LEU A 189 4.82 -3.72 -13.12
C LEU A 189 4.60 -3.65 -14.64
N GLN A 190 4.67 -2.48 -15.23
CA GLN A 190 4.55 -2.27 -16.68
C GLN A 190 5.92 -2.26 -17.35
N ILE A 191 7.02 -2.19 -16.60
CA ILE A 191 8.37 -2.08 -17.12
C ILE A 191 8.91 -3.49 -17.42
N ARG A 192 9.52 -3.65 -18.59
CA ARG A 192 10.16 -4.90 -19.02
C ARG A 192 11.12 -5.39 -17.94
N GLY A 193 11.00 -6.67 -17.62
CA GLY A 193 11.86 -7.31 -16.64
C GLY A 193 11.33 -7.34 -15.22
N VAL A 194 10.38 -6.49 -14.84
CA VAL A 194 9.76 -6.51 -13.50
C VAL A 194 8.63 -7.52 -13.46
N THR A 195 8.78 -8.56 -12.65
CA THR A 195 7.72 -9.56 -12.42
C THR A 195 6.86 -9.20 -11.21
N ARG A 196 5.68 -9.83 -11.11
CA ARG A 196 4.79 -9.65 -9.94
C ARG A 196 5.45 -10.13 -8.65
N GLU A 197 6.23 -11.21 -8.73
CA GLU A 197 6.98 -11.78 -7.59
C GLU A 197 8.09 -10.83 -7.14
N LEU A 198 8.83 -10.23 -8.08
CA LEU A 198 9.85 -9.23 -7.75
C LEU A 198 9.22 -7.98 -7.14
N TYR A 199 8.11 -7.51 -7.68
CA TYR A 199 7.42 -6.33 -7.19
C TYR A 199 6.76 -6.55 -5.83
N GLY A 200 6.04 -7.66 -5.66
CA GLY A 200 5.25 -7.96 -4.46
C GLY A 200 6.04 -8.64 -3.34
N GLY A 201 7.19 -9.23 -3.66
CA GLY A 201 7.98 -10.01 -2.72
C GLY A 201 7.41 -11.42 -2.46
N ALA A 202 7.94 -12.07 -1.44
CA ALA A 202 7.53 -13.37 -0.93
C ALA A 202 7.45 -13.33 0.60
N GLU A 203 7.00 -14.41 1.26
CA GLU A 203 6.86 -14.45 2.72
C GLU A 203 8.15 -14.12 3.48
N ASP A 204 9.30 -14.47 2.90
CA ASP A 204 10.63 -14.28 3.49
C ASP A 204 11.39 -13.04 2.98
N ARG A 205 10.84 -12.32 2.01
CA ARG A 205 11.51 -11.17 1.36
C ARG A 205 10.54 -10.07 0.99
N PRO A 206 10.87 -8.80 1.29
CA PRO A 206 10.08 -7.67 0.78
C PRO A 206 10.18 -7.57 -0.74
N GLY A 207 9.13 -7.07 -1.36
CA GLY A 207 9.12 -6.78 -2.78
C GLY A 207 9.75 -5.43 -3.11
N LEU A 208 10.14 -5.27 -4.36
CA LEU A 208 10.68 -4.00 -4.88
C LEU A 208 9.70 -2.84 -4.62
N GLY A 209 8.38 -3.07 -4.74
CA GLY A 209 7.36 -2.06 -4.47
C GLY A 209 7.33 -1.53 -3.03
N GLU A 210 7.83 -2.29 -2.06
CA GLU A 210 7.95 -1.84 -0.67
C GLU A 210 9.21 -1.00 -0.41
N LEU A 211 10.24 -1.17 -1.24
CA LEU A 211 11.57 -0.60 -1.05
C LEU A 211 11.80 0.70 -1.83
N VAL A 212 10.91 1.02 -2.77
CA VAL A 212 11.03 2.21 -3.61
C VAL A 212 9.83 3.15 -3.44
N THR A 213 10.03 4.41 -3.80
CA THR A 213 8.96 5.42 -3.84
C THR A 213 9.05 6.25 -5.11
N ALA A 214 7.91 6.64 -5.68
CA ALA A 214 7.83 7.60 -6.77
C ALA A 214 7.82 9.06 -6.27
N ALA A 215 7.65 9.27 -4.96
CA ALA A 215 7.67 10.60 -4.37
C ALA A 215 9.04 11.27 -4.53
N ALA A 216 9.03 12.60 -4.66
CA ALA A 216 10.25 13.40 -4.73
C ALA A 216 10.90 13.51 -3.35
N VAL A 217 11.64 12.48 -2.94
CA VAL A 217 12.39 12.45 -1.69
C VAL A 217 13.84 12.84 -1.97
N SER A 218 14.33 13.85 -1.28
CA SER A 218 15.70 14.38 -1.49
C SER A 218 16.79 13.51 -0.88
N ALA A 219 16.50 12.82 0.22
CA ALA A 219 17.44 11.97 0.94
C ALA A 219 16.70 10.79 1.60
N VAL A 220 17.38 9.66 1.72
CA VAL A 220 16.88 8.51 2.47
C VAL A 220 17.08 8.74 3.97
N ASN A 221 16.01 8.53 4.74
CA ASN A 221 16.09 8.60 6.20
C ASN A 221 16.71 7.31 6.76
N ILE A 222 17.96 7.37 7.20
CA ILE A 222 18.68 6.22 7.75
C ILE A 222 18.08 5.67 9.04
N ASN A 223 17.31 6.50 9.77
CA ASN A 223 16.62 6.07 10.98
C ASN A 223 15.46 5.11 10.70
N THR A 224 14.93 5.10 9.47
CA THR A 224 13.74 4.33 9.10
C THR A 224 13.97 3.40 7.92
N ALA A 225 15.04 3.60 7.15
CA ALA A 225 15.38 2.77 6.00
C ALA A 225 15.61 1.31 6.38
N THR A 226 15.16 0.38 5.53
CA THR A 226 15.43 -1.05 5.70
C THR A 226 16.91 -1.37 5.41
N PRO A 227 17.46 -2.46 5.94
CA PRO A 227 18.82 -2.91 5.60
C PRO A 227 19.07 -2.99 4.09
N LEU A 228 18.11 -3.48 3.31
CA LEU A 228 18.22 -3.57 1.85
C LEU A 228 18.33 -2.20 1.17
N VAL A 229 17.62 -1.19 1.68
CA VAL A 229 17.75 0.18 1.17
C VAL A 229 19.09 0.79 1.57
N LEU A 230 19.61 0.52 2.78
CA LEU A 230 20.93 0.98 3.22
C LEU A 230 22.04 0.33 2.37
N GLU A 231 21.90 -0.96 2.03
CA GLU A 231 22.81 -1.68 1.10
C GLU A 231 22.78 -1.04 -0.31
N ALA A 232 21.60 -0.68 -0.80
CA ALA A 232 21.45 0.03 -2.07
C ALA A 232 22.14 1.42 -2.07
N LEU A 233 22.24 2.07 -0.92
CA LEU A 233 23.03 3.31 -0.75
C LEU A 233 24.53 3.06 -0.77
N GLY A 234 24.98 1.81 -0.62
CA GLY A 234 26.38 1.40 -0.68
C GLY A 234 27.03 1.20 0.69
N LEU A 235 26.24 1.10 1.76
CA LEU A 235 26.77 0.77 3.08
C LEU A 235 27.18 -0.72 3.11
N SER A 236 28.26 -1.03 3.79
CA SER A 236 28.69 -2.38 4.12
C SER A 236 27.81 -3.02 5.21
N ASP A 237 27.85 -4.34 5.32
CA ASP A 237 27.11 -5.08 6.37
C ASP A 237 27.43 -4.58 7.78
N ALA A 238 28.70 -4.21 8.05
CA ALA A 238 29.13 -3.69 9.33
C ALA A 238 28.53 -2.30 9.61
N GLU A 239 28.51 -1.40 8.61
CA GLU A 239 27.89 -0.08 8.74
C GLU A 239 26.37 -0.19 8.88
N ILE A 240 25.73 -1.09 8.15
CA ILE A 240 24.28 -1.37 8.28
C ILE A 240 23.95 -1.85 9.68
N ALA A 241 24.75 -2.80 10.22
CA ALA A 241 24.56 -3.31 11.58
C ALA A 241 24.71 -2.20 12.62
N ASP A 242 25.72 -1.34 12.48
CA ASP A 242 25.94 -0.20 13.36
C ASP A 242 24.77 0.80 13.31
N VAL A 243 24.33 1.19 12.10
CA VAL A 243 23.18 2.08 11.92
C VAL A 243 21.92 1.50 12.56
N VAL A 244 21.62 0.22 12.31
CA VAL A 244 20.42 -0.45 12.86
C VAL A 244 20.48 -0.51 14.39
N GLN A 245 21.63 -0.80 14.97
CA GLN A 245 21.79 -0.86 16.42
C GLN A 245 21.72 0.53 17.07
N THR A 246 22.37 1.51 16.47
CA THR A 246 22.48 2.87 17.02
C THR A 246 21.13 3.59 16.99
N ARG A 247 20.41 3.55 15.87
CA ARG A 247 19.13 4.26 15.70
C ARG A 247 18.02 3.83 16.68
N VAL A 248 18.08 2.61 17.20
CA VAL A 248 17.12 2.10 18.21
C VAL A 248 17.36 2.80 19.56
N ARG A 249 18.62 3.12 19.88
CA ARG A 249 19.02 3.75 21.15
C ARG A 249 18.96 5.27 21.06
N ALA A 250 19.50 5.80 19.98
CA ALA A 250 19.59 7.24 19.72
C ALA A 250 19.48 7.48 18.22
N PRO A 251 18.33 7.95 17.70
CA PRO A 251 18.19 8.29 16.28
C PRO A 251 19.17 9.43 15.89
N TYR A 252 19.66 9.34 14.65
CA TYR A 252 20.57 10.32 14.06
C TYR A 252 19.89 11.66 13.82
#